data_753584bfd5b9d8aff164b9ab4fa4b960
#
_entry.id   753584bfd5b9d8aff164b9ab4fa4b960
#
_cell.length_a   1.000
_cell.length_b   1.000
_cell.length_c   1.000
_cell.angle_alpha   90.00
_cell.angle_beta   90.00
_cell.angle_gamma   90.00
#
_symmetry.space_group_name_H-M   'P 1'
#
loop_
_entity.id
_entity.type
_entity.pdbx_description
1 polymer ?
#
loop_
_entity_poly.entity_id
_entity_poly.type
_entity_poly.pdbx_seq_one_letter_code
_entity_poly.pdbx_strand_id
1 'polypeptide(L)'
;MSRLVAYLEKPMTWRGILVRLVLAFAVFVAALVFCIRGLDDRTEQSDAAQARATLQEKAGSIVADVFSVDSRTWSSDRKTARSLVAPPLSIASGRALNGPPPDGTTAVSWVPQNVAVSWADADAGEALVIVQVTVTARSGHVESKVKSVQSSYVRSGDRWLLSGLEELQ
;
A
#
# COMPACT_ATOMS: atom_id res chain seq x y z
N MET A 1 9.74 17.99 -58.69
CA MET A 1 8.40 17.68 -58.08
C MET A 1 7.51 16.71 -58.92
N SER A 2 7.96 16.21 -60.08
CA SER A 2 7.10 15.45 -60.99
C SER A 2 7.21 13.90 -60.92
N ARG A 3 8.01 13.32 -60.02
CA ARG A 3 8.13 11.86 -59.94
C ARG A 3 7.20 11.19 -58.92
N LEU A 4 6.66 11.97 -57.97
CA LEU A 4 5.73 11.45 -56.93
C LEU A 4 4.28 11.33 -57.48
N VAL A 5 3.88 12.15 -58.45
CA VAL A 5 2.53 12.17 -59.04
C VAL A 5 2.31 10.95 -59.95
N ALA A 6 3.38 10.51 -60.66
CA ALA A 6 3.31 9.34 -61.58
C ALA A 6 3.11 7.97 -60.89
N TYR A 7 3.33 7.88 -59.56
CA TYR A 7 3.14 6.67 -58.80
C TYR A 7 1.67 6.44 -58.41
N LEU A 8 0.85 7.51 -58.44
CA LEU A 8 -0.56 7.47 -58.04
C LEU A 8 -1.51 7.10 -59.18
N GLU A 9 -1.03 7.10 -60.42
CA GLU A 9 -1.84 6.82 -61.63
C GLU A 9 -1.77 5.36 -62.16
N LYS A 10 -1.05 4.46 -61.45
CA LYS A 10 -1.07 3.01 -61.84
C LYS A 10 -2.45 2.43 -61.59
N PRO A 11 -3.05 1.75 -62.60
CA PRO A 11 -4.36 1.12 -62.46
C PRO A 11 -4.30 0.14 -61.31
N MET A 12 -5.10 0.42 -60.31
CA MET A 12 -5.11 -0.32 -59.02
C MET A 12 -5.71 -1.71 -59.29
N THR A 13 -4.86 -2.71 -59.29
CA THR A 13 -5.34 -4.12 -59.42
C THR A 13 -6.09 -4.49 -58.13
N TRP A 14 -7.18 -5.26 -58.25
CA TRP A 14 -7.99 -5.75 -57.13
C TRP A 14 -7.13 -6.36 -55.98
N ARG A 15 -6.06 -7.06 -56.37
CA ARG A 15 -5.08 -7.60 -55.40
C ARG A 15 -4.32 -6.52 -54.63
N GLY A 16 -3.99 -5.39 -55.27
CA GLY A 16 -3.32 -4.28 -54.61
C GLY A 16 -4.22 -3.56 -53.56
N ILE A 17 -5.53 -3.50 -53.86
CA ILE A 17 -6.51 -2.95 -52.89
C ILE A 17 -6.64 -3.86 -51.69
N LEU A 18 -6.75 -5.18 -51.88
CA LEU A 18 -6.84 -6.16 -50.80
C LEU A 18 -5.61 -6.13 -49.88
N VAL A 19 -4.39 -6.07 -50.43
CA VAL A 19 -3.16 -6.02 -49.64
C VAL A 19 -3.11 -4.71 -48.77
N ARG A 20 -3.49 -3.57 -49.33
CA ARG A 20 -3.55 -2.29 -48.57
C ARG A 20 -4.60 -2.32 -47.47
N LEU A 21 -5.75 -2.96 -47.73
CA LEU A 21 -6.85 -3.08 -46.76
C LEU A 21 -6.46 -3.99 -45.61
N VAL A 22 -5.77 -5.11 -45.88
CA VAL A 22 -5.20 -6.01 -44.84
C VAL A 22 -4.14 -5.31 -44.04
N LEU A 23 -3.26 -4.53 -44.67
CA LEU A 23 -2.20 -3.79 -43.98
C LEU A 23 -2.79 -2.69 -43.10
N ALA A 24 -3.77 -1.93 -43.59
CA ALA A 24 -4.48 -0.93 -42.80
C ALA A 24 -5.21 -1.53 -41.61
N PHE A 25 -5.86 -2.70 -41.82
CA PHE A 25 -6.52 -3.42 -40.75
C PHE A 25 -5.51 -3.91 -39.66
N ALA A 26 -4.36 -4.46 -40.10
CA ALA A 26 -3.31 -4.90 -39.18
C ALA A 26 -2.75 -3.73 -38.32
N VAL A 27 -2.52 -2.58 -38.95
CA VAL A 27 -2.09 -1.36 -38.24
C VAL A 27 -3.16 -0.89 -37.25
N PHE A 28 -4.43 -0.93 -37.66
CA PHE A 28 -5.55 -0.54 -36.81
C PHE A 28 -5.67 -1.45 -35.57
N VAL A 29 -5.57 -2.78 -35.77
CA VAL A 29 -5.59 -3.75 -34.67
C VAL A 29 -4.39 -3.54 -33.74
N ALA A 30 -3.19 -3.31 -34.28
CA ALA A 30 -2.00 -3.05 -33.48
C ALA A 30 -2.15 -1.75 -32.66
N ALA A 31 -2.70 -0.70 -33.24
CA ALA A 31 -2.98 0.56 -32.54
C ALA A 31 -4.02 0.38 -31.41
N LEU A 32 -5.06 -0.43 -31.66
CA LEU A 32 -6.11 -0.73 -30.70
C LEU A 32 -5.55 -1.50 -29.49
N VAL A 33 -4.71 -2.51 -29.73
CA VAL A 33 -4.02 -3.28 -28.68
C VAL A 33 -3.09 -2.38 -27.88
N PHE A 34 -2.37 -1.48 -28.54
CA PHE A 34 -1.49 -0.52 -27.87
C PHE A 34 -2.27 0.49 -27.00
N CYS A 35 -3.42 0.97 -27.49
CA CYS A 35 -4.30 1.84 -26.69
C CYS A 35 -4.87 1.13 -25.47
N ILE A 36 -5.32 -0.10 -25.59
CA ILE A 36 -5.88 -0.87 -24.46
C ILE A 36 -4.80 -1.07 -23.38
N ARG A 37 -3.60 -1.52 -23.76
CA ARG A 37 -2.49 -1.67 -22.80
C ARG A 37 -2.08 -0.37 -22.14
N GLY A 38 -2.04 0.74 -22.88
CA GLY A 38 -1.72 2.04 -22.33
C GLY A 38 -2.78 2.62 -21.38
N LEU A 39 -4.02 2.13 -21.44
CA LEU A 39 -5.08 2.48 -20.48
C LEU A 39 -4.93 1.66 -19.19
N ASP A 40 -4.62 0.37 -19.29
CA ASP A 40 -4.39 -0.49 -18.11
C ASP A 40 -3.21 0.01 -17.28
N ASP A 41 -2.08 0.35 -17.89
CA ASP A 41 -0.91 0.90 -17.20
C ASP A 41 -1.21 2.21 -16.44
N ARG A 42 -2.12 3.05 -16.96
CA ARG A 42 -2.51 4.32 -16.32
C ARG A 42 -3.42 4.10 -15.11
N THR A 43 -4.32 3.13 -15.18
CA THR A 43 -5.19 2.78 -14.04
C THR A 43 -4.38 2.19 -12.91
N GLU A 44 -3.46 1.27 -13.17
CA GLU A 44 -2.57 0.69 -12.16
C GLU A 44 -1.70 1.76 -11.48
N GLN A 45 -1.14 2.70 -12.24
CA GLN A 45 -0.35 3.81 -11.67
C GLN A 45 -1.20 4.74 -10.79
N SER A 46 -2.44 5.02 -11.20
CA SER A 46 -3.37 5.83 -10.43
C SER A 46 -3.75 5.13 -9.12
N ASP A 47 -4.04 3.83 -9.17
CA ASP A 47 -4.43 3.03 -8.01
C ASP A 47 -3.28 2.88 -7.02
N ALA A 48 -2.05 2.67 -7.50
CA ALA A 48 -0.85 2.62 -6.68
C ALA A 48 -0.57 3.99 -6.02
N ALA A 49 -0.74 5.09 -6.74
CA ALA A 49 -0.57 6.43 -6.17
C ALA A 49 -1.60 6.71 -5.07
N GLN A 50 -2.86 6.33 -5.27
CA GLN A 50 -3.93 6.46 -4.28
C GLN A 50 -3.70 5.54 -3.09
N ALA A 51 -3.29 4.29 -3.31
CA ALA A 51 -2.92 3.35 -2.26
C ALA A 51 -1.79 3.91 -1.38
N ARG A 52 -0.76 4.47 -2.02
CA ARG A 52 0.36 5.10 -1.32
C ARG A 52 -0.08 6.30 -0.48
N ALA A 53 -0.94 7.16 -1.00
CA ALA A 53 -1.45 8.32 -0.29
C ALA A 53 -2.30 7.92 0.94
N THR A 54 -3.19 6.94 0.77
CA THR A 54 -4.02 6.43 1.87
C THR A 54 -3.21 5.69 2.92
N LEU A 55 -2.19 4.93 2.52
CA LEU A 55 -1.28 4.26 3.46
C LEU A 55 -0.44 5.28 4.22
N GLN A 56 0.08 6.33 3.55
CA GLN A 56 0.82 7.42 4.19
C GLN A 56 -0.01 8.09 5.31
N GLU A 57 -1.29 8.26 5.11
CA GLU A 57 -2.21 8.84 6.10
C GLU A 57 -2.50 7.89 7.27
N LYS A 58 -2.64 6.58 7.00
CA LYS A 58 -3.15 5.60 7.95
C LYS A 58 -2.09 4.79 8.68
N ALA A 59 -0.89 4.59 8.09
CA ALA A 59 0.12 3.69 8.63
C ALA A 59 0.51 4.01 10.08
N GLY A 60 0.74 5.28 10.39
CA GLY A 60 1.11 5.70 11.74
C GLY A 60 0.02 5.42 12.77
N SER A 61 -1.23 5.77 12.47
CA SER A 61 -2.35 5.53 13.39
C SER A 61 -2.60 4.04 13.62
N ILE A 62 -2.47 3.20 12.58
CA ILE A 62 -2.60 1.74 12.71
C ILE A 62 -1.55 1.19 13.68
N VAL A 63 -0.27 1.59 13.53
CA VAL A 63 0.79 1.18 14.46
C VAL A 63 0.49 1.64 15.88
N ALA A 64 0.06 2.88 16.05
CA ALA A 64 -0.30 3.44 17.36
C ALA A 64 -1.43 2.64 18.02
N ASP A 65 -2.53 2.40 17.29
CA ASP A 65 -3.71 1.70 17.81
C ASP A 65 -3.45 0.21 18.11
N VAL A 66 -2.52 -0.42 17.36
CA VAL A 66 -2.16 -1.83 17.60
C VAL A 66 -1.32 -1.99 18.86
N PHE A 67 -0.36 -1.10 19.11
CA PHE A 67 0.62 -1.28 20.16
C PHE A 67 0.38 -0.44 21.41
N SER A 68 -0.47 0.58 21.37
CA SER A 68 -0.86 1.32 22.55
C SER A 68 -1.83 0.52 23.42
N VAL A 69 -1.70 0.64 24.73
CA VAL A 69 -2.60 -0.01 25.69
C VAL A 69 -2.56 0.71 27.02
N ASP A 70 -3.72 0.92 27.66
CA ASP A 70 -3.86 1.43 29.02
C ASP A 70 -4.49 0.35 29.90
N SER A 71 -4.05 0.22 31.12
CA SER A 71 -4.54 -0.79 32.08
C SER A 71 -6.04 -0.67 32.38
N ARG A 72 -6.62 0.50 32.21
CA ARG A 72 -8.06 0.76 32.44
C ARG A 72 -8.93 0.42 31.26
N THR A 73 -8.37 0.51 30.03
CA THR A 73 -9.10 0.32 28.77
C THR A 73 -8.57 -0.85 27.94
N TRP A 74 -7.63 -1.64 28.47
CA TRP A 74 -6.90 -2.66 27.74
C TRP A 74 -7.81 -3.62 26.93
N SER A 75 -8.98 -3.94 27.46
CA SER A 75 -9.92 -4.83 26.81
C SER A 75 -10.45 -4.25 25.48
N SER A 76 -10.81 -2.97 25.48
CA SER A 76 -11.24 -2.26 24.27
C SER A 76 -10.06 -1.99 23.33
N ASP A 77 -8.91 -1.59 23.88
CA ASP A 77 -7.69 -1.32 23.10
C ASP A 77 -7.27 -2.58 22.33
N ARG A 78 -7.26 -3.75 23.01
CA ARG A 78 -6.93 -5.03 22.38
C ARG A 78 -7.98 -5.49 21.37
N LYS A 79 -9.26 -5.16 21.57
CA LYS A 79 -10.30 -5.42 20.57
C LYS A 79 -10.04 -4.59 19.30
N THR A 80 -9.70 -3.31 19.45
CA THR A 80 -9.32 -2.45 18.33
C THR A 80 -8.07 -2.98 17.65
N ALA A 81 -7.00 -3.27 18.40
CA ALA A 81 -5.75 -3.81 17.87
C ALA A 81 -5.98 -5.06 17.01
N ARG A 82 -6.77 -6.02 17.50
CA ARG A 82 -7.10 -7.24 16.73
C ARG A 82 -7.84 -6.98 15.43
N SER A 83 -8.62 -5.93 15.35
CA SER A 83 -9.33 -5.56 14.11
C SER A 83 -8.44 -4.87 13.07
N LEU A 84 -7.23 -4.49 13.47
CA LEU A 84 -6.25 -3.77 12.64
C LEU A 84 -5.05 -4.62 12.22
N VAL A 85 -5.00 -5.90 12.63
CA VAL A 85 -3.90 -6.79 12.28
C VAL A 85 -4.34 -7.93 11.39
N ALA A 86 -3.42 -8.37 10.53
CA ALA A 86 -3.57 -9.52 9.63
C ALA A 86 -2.43 -10.54 9.87
N PRO A 87 -2.57 -11.79 9.39
CA PRO A 87 -1.46 -12.73 9.35
C PRO A 87 -0.29 -12.18 8.49
N PRO A 88 0.97 -12.48 8.85
CA PRO A 88 1.40 -13.34 9.94
C PRO A 88 1.42 -12.68 11.33
N LEU A 89 1.35 -11.34 11.43
CA LEU A 89 1.48 -10.62 12.69
C LEU A 89 0.42 -11.01 13.72
N SER A 90 -0.85 -11.17 13.30
CA SER A 90 -1.95 -11.58 14.19
C SER A 90 -1.71 -12.92 14.85
N ILE A 91 -0.99 -13.84 14.18
CA ILE A 91 -0.62 -15.16 14.72
C ILE A 91 0.56 -15.03 15.68
N ALA A 92 1.63 -14.35 15.24
CA ALA A 92 2.85 -14.18 16.02
C ALA A 92 2.62 -13.39 17.32
N SER A 93 1.78 -12.34 17.26
CA SER A 93 1.49 -11.45 18.39
C SER A 93 0.22 -11.80 19.15
N GLY A 94 -0.41 -12.94 18.86
CA GLY A 94 -1.71 -13.32 19.42
C GLY A 94 -1.78 -13.26 20.94
N ARG A 95 -0.74 -13.69 21.66
CA ARG A 95 -0.68 -13.61 23.12
C ARG A 95 -0.63 -12.15 23.61
N ALA A 96 0.22 -11.32 23.01
CA ALA A 96 0.36 -9.91 23.38
C ALA A 96 -0.91 -9.09 23.06
N LEU A 97 -1.61 -9.42 21.97
CA LEU A 97 -2.84 -8.77 21.55
C LEU A 97 -4.09 -9.24 22.31
N ASN A 98 -3.96 -10.20 23.21
CA ASN A 98 -5.06 -10.74 24.02
C ASN A 98 -4.91 -10.49 25.52
N GLY A 99 -3.81 -9.90 25.95
CA GLY A 99 -3.50 -9.67 27.37
C GLY A 99 -3.52 -8.21 27.79
N PRO A 100 -3.55 -7.96 29.12
CA PRO A 100 -3.36 -6.63 29.68
C PRO A 100 -1.94 -6.11 29.41
N PRO A 101 -1.63 -4.86 29.75
CA PRO A 101 -0.26 -4.35 29.74
C PRO A 101 0.67 -5.26 30.56
N PRO A 102 2.00 -5.27 30.26
CA PRO A 102 2.98 -6.02 31.06
C PRO A 102 2.89 -5.68 32.54
N ASP A 103 3.23 -6.65 33.40
CA ASP A 103 3.22 -6.47 34.85
C ASP A 103 4.06 -5.26 35.26
N GLY A 104 3.54 -4.49 36.21
CA GLY A 104 4.19 -3.26 36.66
C GLY A 104 3.97 -2.03 35.77
N THR A 105 3.31 -2.18 34.61
CA THR A 105 3.01 -1.10 33.66
C THR A 105 1.53 -0.70 33.77
N THR A 106 1.25 0.61 33.72
CA THR A 106 -0.11 1.15 33.64
C THR A 106 -0.50 1.52 32.21
N ALA A 107 0.44 1.99 31.41
CA ALA A 107 0.18 2.33 30.02
C ALA A 107 1.43 2.17 29.16
N VAL A 108 1.21 1.79 27.89
CA VAL A 108 2.18 1.89 26.82
C VAL A 108 1.53 2.71 25.71
N SER A 109 2.18 3.80 25.31
CA SER A 109 1.69 4.70 24.26
C SER A 109 2.69 4.75 23.12
N TRP A 110 2.20 4.54 21.91
CA TRP A 110 2.95 4.68 20.67
C TRP A 110 2.42 5.91 19.92
N VAL A 111 3.25 6.91 19.76
CA VAL A 111 2.89 8.17 19.10
C VAL A 111 3.72 8.31 17.81
N PRO A 112 3.11 8.21 16.62
CA PRO A 112 3.81 8.40 15.37
C PRO A 112 4.37 9.83 15.28
N GLN A 113 5.64 9.94 14.92
CA GLN A 113 6.32 11.22 14.68
C GLN A 113 6.47 11.48 13.19
N ASN A 114 6.76 10.43 12.43
CA ASN A 114 6.94 10.50 10.98
C ASN A 114 6.55 9.18 10.33
N VAL A 115 6.04 9.26 9.10
CA VAL A 115 5.68 8.10 8.27
C VAL A 115 6.24 8.33 6.87
N ALA A 116 6.92 7.32 6.33
CA ALA A 116 7.40 7.31 4.96
C ALA A 116 7.03 5.99 4.30
N VAL A 117 6.15 6.02 3.31
CA VAL A 117 5.78 4.82 2.55
C VAL A 117 6.89 4.46 1.58
N SER A 118 7.48 3.29 1.74
CA SER A 118 8.53 2.75 0.87
C SER A 118 7.94 2.33 -0.47
N TRP A 119 6.86 1.56 -0.42
CA TRP A 119 6.08 1.18 -1.58
C TRP A 119 4.62 0.86 -1.18
N ALA A 120 3.71 0.96 -2.14
CA ALA A 120 2.34 0.48 -1.99
C ALA A 120 1.74 0.19 -3.37
N ASP A 121 0.93 -0.86 -3.44
CA ASP A 121 0.04 -1.18 -4.55
C ASP A 121 -1.42 -1.30 -4.06
N ALA A 122 -2.30 -1.85 -4.89
CA ALA A 122 -3.72 -1.99 -4.56
C ALA A 122 -3.98 -2.85 -3.31
N ASP A 123 -3.14 -3.86 -3.04
CA ASP A 123 -3.39 -4.94 -2.07
C ASP A 123 -2.43 -4.95 -0.89
N ALA A 124 -1.24 -4.38 -1.05
CA ALA A 124 -0.17 -4.42 -0.05
C ALA A 124 0.69 -3.16 -0.05
N GLY A 125 1.46 -2.96 1.02
CA GLY A 125 2.42 -1.87 1.10
C GLY A 125 3.32 -1.95 2.32
N GLU A 126 4.38 -1.14 2.30
CA GLU A 126 5.34 -1.01 3.39
C GLU A 126 5.60 0.45 3.73
N ALA A 127 5.76 0.71 5.01
CA ALA A 127 6.10 2.03 5.51
C ALA A 127 7.17 1.96 6.60
N LEU A 128 8.05 2.94 6.60
CA LEU A 128 8.90 3.26 7.72
C LEU A 128 8.15 4.23 8.63
N VAL A 129 7.99 3.87 9.90
CA VAL A 129 7.32 4.71 10.89
C VAL A 129 8.30 5.03 12.01
N ILE A 130 8.52 6.31 12.26
CA ILE A 130 9.24 6.76 13.45
C ILE A 130 8.20 7.02 14.52
N VAL A 131 8.34 6.34 15.66
CA VAL A 131 7.40 6.43 16.78
C VAL A 131 8.10 6.80 18.07
N GLN A 132 7.44 7.59 18.87
CA GLN A 132 7.79 7.80 20.28
C GLN A 132 7.01 6.78 21.12
N VAL A 133 7.71 5.87 21.76
CA VAL A 133 7.13 4.89 22.67
C VAL A 133 7.32 5.38 24.11
N THR A 134 6.22 5.55 24.81
CA THR A 134 6.20 5.96 26.22
C THR A 134 5.62 4.84 27.06
N VAL A 135 6.37 4.40 28.07
CA VAL A 135 5.95 3.39 29.04
C VAL A 135 5.75 4.06 30.38
N THR A 136 4.57 3.93 30.96
CA THR A 136 4.24 4.44 32.29
C THR A 136 4.15 3.27 33.27
N ALA A 137 5.04 3.24 34.23
CA ALA A 137 5.03 2.23 35.27
C ALA A 137 3.96 2.54 36.35
N ARG A 138 3.54 1.52 37.08
CA ARG A 138 2.59 1.65 38.20
C ARG A 138 3.12 2.55 39.32
N SER A 139 4.44 2.66 39.47
CA SER A 139 5.10 3.58 40.37
C SER A 139 4.99 5.06 39.96
N GLY A 140 4.44 5.36 38.80
CA GLY A 140 4.42 6.70 38.22
C GLY A 140 5.68 7.06 37.42
N HIS A 141 6.67 6.16 37.33
CA HIS A 141 7.86 6.40 36.51
C HIS A 141 7.47 6.36 35.03
N VAL A 142 7.98 7.28 34.22
CA VAL A 142 7.71 7.40 32.78
C VAL A 142 9.03 7.30 32.03
N GLU A 143 9.11 6.36 31.11
CA GLU A 143 10.23 6.20 30.19
C GLU A 143 9.76 6.43 28.77
N SER A 144 10.51 7.22 27.99
CA SER A 144 10.21 7.48 26.57
C SER A 144 11.42 7.18 25.71
N LYS A 145 11.17 6.48 24.58
CA LYS A 145 12.20 6.17 23.57
C LYS A 145 11.63 6.43 22.19
N VAL A 146 12.46 6.93 21.29
CA VAL A 146 12.15 6.99 19.86
C VAL A 146 12.60 5.69 19.21
N LYS A 147 11.74 5.08 18.41
CA LYS A 147 12.01 3.85 17.66
C LYS A 147 11.69 4.07 16.19
N SER A 148 12.47 3.42 15.32
CA SER A 148 12.19 3.31 13.91
C SER A 148 11.69 1.90 13.63
N VAL A 149 10.52 1.78 13.02
CA VAL A 149 9.93 0.48 12.70
C VAL A 149 9.59 0.41 11.22
N GLN A 150 9.95 -0.70 10.59
CA GLN A 150 9.45 -1.08 9.28
C GLN A 150 8.15 -1.86 9.47
N SER A 151 7.11 -1.42 8.81
CA SER A 151 5.77 -1.97 8.96
C SER A 151 5.21 -2.40 7.61
N SER A 152 4.71 -3.62 7.55
CA SER A 152 4.09 -4.19 6.34
C SER A 152 2.57 -4.21 6.52
N TYR A 153 1.87 -3.89 5.45
CA TYR A 153 0.41 -3.79 5.44
C TYR A 153 -0.19 -4.61 4.32
N VAL A 154 -1.39 -5.11 4.55
CA VAL A 154 -2.25 -5.72 3.53
C VAL A 154 -3.59 -5.01 3.51
N ARG A 155 -4.19 -4.92 2.33
CA ARG A 155 -5.50 -4.32 2.16
C ARG A 155 -6.59 -5.38 2.30
N SER A 156 -7.63 -5.08 3.05
CA SER A 156 -8.82 -5.92 3.19
C SER A 156 -10.06 -5.05 2.96
N GLY A 157 -10.60 -5.11 1.76
CA GLY A 157 -11.62 -4.16 1.30
C GLY A 157 -11.05 -2.73 1.28
N ASP A 158 -11.70 -1.82 2.01
CA ASP A 158 -11.25 -0.41 2.06
C ASP A 158 -10.29 -0.10 3.22
N ARG A 159 -9.83 -1.14 3.96
CA ARG A 159 -8.99 -0.94 5.14
C ARG A 159 -7.61 -1.52 4.96
N TRP A 160 -6.61 -0.78 5.45
CA TRP A 160 -5.27 -1.27 5.65
C TRP A 160 -5.16 -2.00 7.00
N LEU A 161 -4.56 -3.18 7.00
CA LEU A 161 -4.29 -4.00 8.19
C LEU A 161 -2.78 -4.21 8.31
N LEU A 162 -2.26 -4.12 9.53
CA LEU A 162 -0.84 -4.38 9.81
C LEU A 162 -0.58 -5.88 9.76
N SER A 163 0.27 -6.32 8.86
CA SER A 163 0.64 -7.73 8.67
C SER A 163 2.03 -8.08 9.21
N GLY A 164 2.91 -7.09 9.36
CA GLY A 164 4.25 -7.26 9.89
C GLY A 164 4.78 -5.99 10.54
N LEU A 165 5.69 -6.16 11.51
CA LEU A 165 6.42 -5.05 12.11
C LEU A 165 7.80 -5.54 12.52
N GLU A 166 8.83 -4.80 12.11
CA GLU A 166 10.23 -5.04 12.46
C GLU A 166 10.85 -3.75 13.02
N GLU A 167 11.52 -3.87 14.17
CA GLU A 167 12.25 -2.75 14.75
C GLU A 167 13.61 -2.62 14.10
N LEU A 168 13.92 -1.45 13.57
CA LEU A 168 15.23 -1.13 12.99
C LEU A 168 16.15 -0.63 14.10
N GLN A 169 17.34 -1.24 14.16
CA GLN A 169 18.38 -0.88 15.14
C GLN A 169 19.19 0.32 14.67
#